data_020fc7fb1476151213e4752d4d0ea73a
#
_entry.id   020fc7fb1476151213e4752d4d0ea73a
#
_cell.length_a   1.000
_cell.length_b   1.000
_cell.length_c   1.000
_cell.angle_alpha   90.00
_cell.angle_beta   90.00
_cell.angle_gamma   90.00
#
_symmetry.space_group_name_H-M   'P 1'
#
loop_
_entity.id
_entity.type
_entity.pdbx_description
1 polymer ?
#
loop_
_entity_poly.entity_id
_entity_poly.type
_entity_poly.pdbx_seq_one_letter_code
_entity_poly.pdbx_strand_id
1 'polypeptide(L)'
;MAKSEIMIDNEKTRVTLWSFEPGEDTGKHIHEYDYVVVPMMDGSLKIVNHDGEVSYSNLSKGVSYFRKKGVNHNVINHNDFTYSFVEIEFK
;
A
#
# COMPACT_ATOMS: atom_id res chain seq x y z
N MET A 1 -6.41 6.16 10.82
CA MET A 1 -6.10 6.32 9.39
C MET A 1 -4.60 6.35 9.16
N ALA A 2 -4.11 5.61 8.19
CA ALA A 2 -2.70 5.62 7.84
C ALA A 2 -2.24 7.00 7.41
N LYS A 3 -0.95 7.28 7.58
CA LYS A 3 -0.32 8.52 7.13
C LYS A 3 0.31 8.30 5.77
N SER A 4 0.21 9.27 4.89
CA SER A 4 0.89 9.25 3.60
C SER A 4 1.76 10.50 3.46
N GLU A 5 2.96 10.30 2.92
CA GLU A 5 3.89 11.38 2.62
C GLU A 5 4.33 11.26 1.18
N ILE A 6 4.00 12.25 0.36
CA ILE A 6 4.44 12.29 -1.03
C ILE A 6 5.88 12.77 -1.05
N MET A 7 6.77 11.91 -1.52
CA MET A 7 8.21 12.20 -1.58
C MET A 7 8.63 12.71 -2.95
N ILE A 8 8.02 12.22 -4.01
CA ILE A 8 8.27 12.63 -5.39
C ILE A 8 6.92 12.71 -6.09
N ASP A 9 6.68 13.80 -6.79
CA ASP A 9 5.51 13.95 -7.65
C ASP A 9 5.87 14.79 -8.85
N ASN A 10 5.97 14.12 -10.00
CA ASN A 10 6.28 14.76 -11.28
C ASN A 10 5.39 14.18 -12.38
N GLU A 11 5.67 14.54 -13.63
CA GLU A 11 4.84 14.14 -14.76
C GLU A 11 4.88 12.63 -15.08
N LYS A 12 5.88 11.89 -14.56
CA LYS A 12 6.06 10.46 -14.82
C LYS A 12 5.77 9.57 -13.65
N THR A 13 6.02 10.05 -12.43
CA THR A 13 5.94 9.23 -11.23
C THR A 13 5.38 10.00 -10.04
N ARG A 14 4.75 9.25 -9.14
CA ARG A 14 4.46 9.71 -7.79
C ARG A 14 4.93 8.65 -6.81
N VAL A 15 5.79 9.05 -5.88
CA VAL A 15 6.34 8.16 -4.85
C VAL A 15 5.84 8.60 -3.49
N THR A 16 5.16 7.69 -2.80
CA THR A 16 4.51 7.96 -1.51
C THR A 16 4.98 6.98 -0.46
N LEU A 17 5.38 7.48 0.70
CA LEU A 17 5.61 6.66 1.87
C LEU A 17 4.31 6.54 2.66
N TRP A 18 3.86 5.31 2.86
CA TRP A 18 2.71 4.99 3.70
C TRP A 18 3.17 4.43 5.04
N SER A 19 2.59 4.91 6.13
CA SER A 19 2.89 4.46 7.48
C SER A 19 1.61 4.21 8.26
N PHE A 20 1.55 3.07 8.96
CA PHE A 20 0.36 2.59 9.64
C PHE A 20 0.70 2.17 11.06
N GLU A 21 -0.04 2.68 12.04
CA GLU A 21 -0.08 2.08 13.35
C GLU A 21 -0.87 0.76 13.29
N PRO A 22 -0.74 -0.16 14.27
CA PRO A 22 -1.52 -1.41 14.26
C PRO A 22 -3.01 -1.16 14.03
N GLY A 23 -3.58 -1.85 13.04
CA GLY A 23 -5.00 -1.75 12.71
C GLY A 23 -5.40 -0.55 11.86
N GLU A 24 -4.52 0.40 11.64
CA GLU A 24 -4.81 1.53 10.75
C GLU A 24 -4.92 1.10 9.29
N ASP A 25 -5.67 1.85 8.50
CA ASP A 25 -5.93 1.55 7.10
C ASP A 25 -5.73 2.77 6.20
N THR A 26 -5.64 2.50 4.90
CA THR A 26 -5.57 3.55 3.88
C THR A 26 -6.93 4.20 3.61
N GLY A 27 -8.02 3.55 4.01
CA GLY A 27 -9.36 3.82 3.49
C GLY A 27 -9.55 3.16 2.12
N LYS A 28 -10.80 3.01 1.71
CA LYS A 28 -11.14 2.50 0.38
C LYS A 28 -10.63 3.44 -0.69
N HIS A 29 -9.94 2.90 -1.70
CA HIS A 29 -9.42 3.71 -2.80
C HIS A 29 -9.31 2.87 -4.08
N ILE A 30 -9.27 3.56 -5.20
CA ILE A 30 -9.06 2.99 -6.53
C ILE A 30 -7.73 3.53 -7.04
N HIS A 31 -6.87 2.64 -7.51
CA HIS A 31 -5.59 3.03 -8.09
C HIS A 31 -5.78 3.53 -9.53
N GLU A 32 -5.41 4.77 -9.78
CA GLU A 32 -5.49 5.41 -11.10
C GLU A 32 -4.35 4.99 -12.03
N TYR A 33 -3.25 4.51 -11.46
CA TYR A 33 -2.02 4.18 -12.20
C TYR A 33 -1.53 2.79 -11.85
N ASP A 34 -0.73 2.21 -12.74
CA ASP A 34 0.09 1.05 -12.40
C ASP A 34 1.07 1.46 -11.30
N TYR A 35 1.41 0.55 -10.42
CA TYR A 35 2.26 0.88 -9.29
C TYR A 35 3.10 -0.30 -8.80
N VAL A 36 4.20 0.05 -8.15
CA VAL A 36 5.09 -0.88 -7.45
C VAL A 36 5.03 -0.55 -5.96
N VAL A 37 5.00 -1.58 -5.13
CA VAL A 37 5.10 -1.45 -3.67
C VAL A 37 6.41 -2.04 -3.22
N VAL A 38 7.13 -1.27 -2.39
CA VAL A 38 8.39 -1.71 -1.77
C VAL A 38 8.18 -1.74 -0.26
N PRO A 39 8.04 -2.95 0.33
CA PRO A 39 7.93 -3.07 1.79
C PRO A 39 9.20 -2.60 2.49
N MET A 40 9.04 -1.86 3.58
CA MET A 40 10.15 -1.36 4.39
C MET A 40 10.56 -2.33 5.49
N MET A 41 9.72 -3.32 5.77
CA MET A 41 9.96 -4.36 6.79
C MET A 41 9.12 -5.60 6.47
N ASP A 42 9.44 -6.71 7.10
CA ASP A 42 8.61 -7.91 7.03
C ASP A 42 7.29 -7.67 7.78
N GLY A 43 6.20 -8.20 7.26
CA GLY A 43 4.91 -8.10 7.92
C GLY A 43 3.75 -8.54 7.03
N SER A 44 2.54 -8.36 7.54
CA SER A 44 1.30 -8.74 6.85
C SER A 44 0.37 -7.56 6.67
N LEU A 45 -0.30 -7.53 5.54
CA LEU A 45 -1.39 -6.59 5.27
C LEU A 45 -2.69 -7.36 5.07
N LYS A 46 -3.78 -6.83 5.61
CA LYS A 46 -5.12 -7.31 5.32
C LYS A 46 -5.67 -6.46 4.17
N ILE A 47 -6.15 -7.12 3.13
CA ILE A 47 -6.70 -6.47 1.95
C ILE A 47 -8.19 -6.75 1.89
N VAL A 48 -9.00 -5.70 1.85
CA VAL A 48 -10.44 -5.83 1.67
C VAL A 48 -10.78 -5.26 0.30
N ASN A 49 -11.19 -6.13 -0.62
CA ASN A 49 -11.56 -5.75 -1.98
C ASN A 49 -12.93 -5.06 -1.98
N HIS A 50 -13.24 -4.37 -3.06
CA HIS A 50 -14.49 -3.60 -3.21
C HIS A 50 -15.76 -4.46 -3.07
N ASP A 51 -15.65 -5.76 -3.34
CA ASP A 51 -16.76 -6.72 -3.20
C ASP A 51 -16.86 -7.32 -1.78
N GLY A 52 -16.00 -6.87 -0.85
CA GLY A 52 -15.96 -7.37 0.52
C GLY A 52 -15.08 -8.60 0.73
N GLU A 53 -14.48 -9.14 -0.32
CA GLU A 53 -13.56 -10.27 -0.21
C GLU A 53 -12.31 -9.85 0.54
N VAL A 54 -11.89 -10.67 1.51
CA VAL A 54 -10.73 -10.41 2.36
C VAL A 54 -9.61 -11.36 1.99
N SER A 55 -8.40 -10.81 1.86
CA SER A 55 -7.18 -11.58 1.67
C SER A 55 -6.07 -11.01 2.54
N TYR A 56 -5.00 -11.79 2.70
CA TYR A 56 -3.83 -11.39 3.49
C TYR A 56 -2.59 -11.51 2.62
N SER A 57 -1.73 -10.50 2.68
CA SER A 57 -0.46 -10.49 1.96
C SER A 57 0.67 -10.51 2.98
N ASN A 58 1.56 -11.49 2.88
CA ASN A 58 2.79 -11.55 3.66
C ASN A 58 3.89 -10.90 2.83
N LEU A 59 4.50 -9.86 3.38
CA LEU A 59 5.48 -9.05 2.68
C LEU A 59 6.85 -9.21 3.31
N SER A 60 7.89 -9.17 2.49
CA SER A 60 9.28 -9.23 2.92
C SER A 60 9.98 -7.92 2.63
N LYS A 61 10.79 -7.47 3.57
CA LYS A 61 11.55 -6.21 3.46
C LYS A 61 12.29 -6.14 2.12
N GLY A 62 12.05 -5.07 1.37
CA GLY A 62 12.75 -4.79 0.11
C GLY A 62 12.32 -5.63 -1.08
N VAL A 63 11.44 -6.61 -0.90
CA VAL A 63 10.94 -7.43 -2.01
C VAL A 63 9.70 -6.76 -2.60
N SER A 64 9.92 -6.07 -3.70
CA SER A 64 8.87 -5.29 -4.36
C SER A 64 7.91 -6.16 -5.17
N TYR A 65 6.70 -5.64 -5.41
CA TYR A 65 5.74 -6.26 -6.31
C TYR A 65 5.02 -5.20 -7.13
N PHE A 66 4.49 -5.62 -8.27
CA PHE A 66 3.80 -4.77 -9.24
C PHE A 66 2.30 -5.04 -9.20
N ARG A 67 1.51 -3.96 -9.33
CA ARG A 67 0.06 -4.04 -9.49
C ARG A 67 -0.40 -3.12 -10.61
N LYS A 68 -1.43 -3.53 -11.34
CA LYS A 68 -2.02 -2.74 -12.40
C LYS A 68 -3.03 -1.73 -11.85
N LYS A 69 -3.22 -0.64 -12.59
CA LYS A 69 -4.30 0.32 -12.32
C LYS A 69 -5.65 -0.37 -12.27
N GLY A 70 -6.58 0.22 -11.55
CA GLY A 70 -7.94 -0.29 -11.41
C GLY A 70 -8.18 -1.11 -10.17
N VAL A 71 -7.13 -1.43 -9.41
CA VAL A 71 -7.29 -2.11 -8.10
C VAL A 71 -8.11 -1.21 -7.19
N ASN A 72 -9.19 -1.79 -6.64
CA ASN A 72 -10.12 -1.10 -5.75
C ASN A 72 -10.18 -1.87 -4.42
N HIS A 73 -9.58 -1.31 -3.38
CA HIS A 73 -9.41 -2.00 -2.11
C HIS A 73 -9.21 -1.05 -0.93
N ASN A 74 -9.21 -1.64 0.26
CA ASN A 74 -8.72 -1.02 1.49
C ASN A 74 -7.56 -1.86 2.02
N VAL A 75 -6.47 -1.22 2.42
CA VAL A 75 -5.27 -1.88 2.93
C VAL A 75 -5.13 -1.56 4.41
N ILE A 76 -5.00 -2.61 5.22
CA ILE A 76 -4.99 -2.51 6.68
C ILE A 76 -3.71 -3.14 7.23
N ASN A 77 -3.07 -2.47 8.17
CA ASN A 77 -1.94 -3.04 8.90
C ASN A 77 -2.41 -4.20 9.79
N HIS A 78 -2.02 -5.41 9.44
CA HIS A 78 -2.36 -6.64 10.16
C HIS A 78 -1.18 -7.13 11.00
N ASN A 79 -0.53 -6.21 11.71
CA ASN A 79 0.60 -6.48 12.59
C ASN A 79 0.35 -5.79 13.93
N ASP A 80 1.12 -6.18 14.95
CA ASP A 80 1.09 -5.54 16.26
C ASP A 80 2.21 -4.49 16.42
N PHE A 81 2.76 -4.04 15.30
CA PHE A 81 3.80 -3.01 15.23
C PHE A 81 3.51 -2.05 14.08
N THR A 82 4.14 -0.88 14.09
CA THR A 82 4.05 0.10 13.00
C THR A 82 4.61 -0.48 11.73
N TYR A 83 3.85 -0.37 10.63
CA TYR A 83 4.24 -0.89 9.33
C TYR A 83 4.36 0.23 8.30
N SER A 84 5.33 0.11 7.39
CA SER A 84 5.53 1.10 6.33
C SER A 84 5.89 0.44 5.01
N PHE A 85 5.45 1.05 3.91
CA PHE A 85 5.91 0.70 2.56
C PHE A 85 5.98 1.94 1.70
N VAL A 86 6.77 1.84 0.63
CA VAL A 86 6.85 2.88 -0.39
C VAL A 86 6.03 2.43 -1.59
N GLU A 87 5.17 3.31 -2.08
CA GLU A 87 4.36 3.10 -3.28
C GLU A 87 4.87 3.98 -4.40
N ILE A 88 5.19 3.37 -5.54
CA ILE A 88 5.69 4.07 -6.73
C ILE A 88 4.64 3.95 -7.81
N GLU A 89 3.99 5.06 -8.16
CA GLU A 89 2.97 5.10 -9.20
C GLU A 89 3.57 5.60 -10.51
N PHE A 90 3.18 4.97 -11.61
CA PHE A 90 3.63 5.31 -12.96
C PHE A 90 2.49 6.02 -13.72
N LYS A 91 2.68 7.29 -13.96
CA LYS A 91 1.69 8.13 -14.63
C LYS A 91 1.68 7.98 -16.15
#